data_0ca250444208c98284267259c5d6c66f
#
_entry.id   0ca250444208c98284267259c5d6c66f
#
_cell.length_a   1.000
_cell.length_b   1.000
_cell.length_c   1.000
_cell.angle_alpha   90.00
_cell.angle_beta   90.00
_cell.angle_gamma   90.00
#
_symmetry.space_group_name_H-M   'P 1'
#
loop_
_entity.id
_entity.type
_entity.pdbx_description
1 polymer ?
#
loop_
_entity_poly.entity_id
_entity_poly.type
_entity_poly.pdbx_seq_one_letter_code
_entity_poly.pdbx_strand_id
1 'polypeptide(L)'
;LVAPRLLGVTGVFWAAPIADALAMVVTAIVMLRLWKKINQMEQNNAQQFTLPQMPTQKGTVITISREHGSGGKLIGQLLADKLGIPCYYKEMVAVAAKESGLAKEFISNINADENAVMKDLYLSTEIVQNAITAQDKAIRKIADSGSCVIVGRSANYVLQEYPNAIHVFIYAPKDFRIKRVMETYGDSPEKAESNIRRADSARANYYKNISGNTWGERHNYDLLIDSSVGIEKCASAIGEFIGKRQNQ
;
A
#
# COMPACT_ATOMS: atom_id res chain seq x y z
N LEU A 1 8.97 11.15 -48.24
CA LEU A 1 8.91 10.99 -49.71
C LEU A 1 8.71 12.30 -50.50
N VAL A 2 8.55 13.45 -49.78
CA VAL A 2 8.36 14.77 -50.41
C VAL A 2 9.69 15.53 -50.63
N ALA A 3 10.65 15.36 -49.74
CA ALA A 3 11.93 16.07 -49.75
C ALA A 3 12.75 15.92 -51.05
N PRO A 4 12.89 14.72 -51.70
CA PRO A 4 13.64 14.57 -52.94
C PRO A 4 13.01 15.28 -54.15
N ARG A 5 11.70 15.51 -54.13
CA ARG A 5 10.99 16.18 -55.23
C ARG A 5 11.15 17.69 -55.20
N LEU A 6 11.42 18.27 -54.03
CA LEU A 6 11.53 19.73 -53.85
C LEU A 6 12.98 20.22 -53.81
N LEU A 7 13.90 19.42 -53.27
CA LEU A 7 15.27 19.82 -52.95
C LEU A 7 16.36 18.97 -53.68
N GLY A 8 15.94 18.05 -54.59
CA GLY A 8 16.87 17.20 -55.33
C GLY A 8 17.73 16.30 -54.43
N VAL A 9 18.97 16.00 -54.86
CA VAL A 9 19.90 15.10 -54.13
C VAL A 9 20.25 15.63 -52.73
N THR A 10 20.34 16.95 -52.55
CA THR A 10 20.60 17.58 -51.24
C THR A 10 19.48 17.36 -50.24
N GLY A 11 18.22 17.23 -50.71
CA GLY A 11 17.08 16.92 -49.82
C GLY A 11 17.16 15.54 -49.21
N VAL A 12 17.85 14.58 -49.85
CA VAL A 12 18.03 13.23 -49.29
C VAL A 12 19.00 13.28 -48.10
N PHE A 13 20.09 14.04 -48.17
CA PHE A 13 21.06 14.18 -47.08
C PHE A 13 20.47 14.86 -45.83
N TRP A 14 19.51 15.77 -46.00
CA TRP A 14 18.88 16.49 -44.87
C TRP A 14 17.64 15.80 -44.31
N ALA A 15 17.09 14.81 -45.01
CA ALA A 15 15.86 14.16 -44.61
C ALA A 15 15.98 13.41 -43.26
N ALA A 16 17.08 12.69 -43.06
CA ALA A 16 17.29 11.95 -41.79
C ALA A 16 17.56 12.89 -40.61
N PRO A 17 18.49 13.88 -40.67
CA PRO A 17 18.67 14.81 -39.56
C PRO A 17 17.40 15.61 -39.17
N ILE A 18 16.59 15.99 -40.17
CA ILE A 18 15.33 16.72 -39.93
C ILE A 18 14.30 15.79 -39.25
N ALA A 19 14.21 14.53 -39.71
CA ALA A 19 13.30 13.55 -39.09
C ALA A 19 13.70 13.26 -37.63
N ASP A 20 15.00 13.11 -37.36
CA ASP A 20 15.52 12.88 -36.00
C ASP A 20 15.29 14.10 -35.09
N ALA A 21 15.51 15.31 -35.61
CA ALA A 21 15.23 16.54 -34.87
C ALA A 21 13.73 16.67 -34.53
N LEU A 22 12.84 16.37 -35.47
CA LEU A 22 11.40 16.36 -35.25
C LEU A 22 10.98 15.29 -34.24
N ALA A 23 11.55 14.10 -34.33
CA ALA A 23 11.30 13.01 -33.36
C ALA A 23 11.75 13.41 -31.94
N MET A 24 12.91 14.05 -31.79
CA MET A 24 13.37 14.57 -30.50
C MET A 24 12.43 15.64 -29.93
N VAL A 25 11.96 16.58 -30.76
CA VAL A 25 11.00 17.61 -30.32
C VAL A 25 9.68 16.99 -29.88
N VAL A 26 9.13 16.05 -30.64
CA VAL A 26 7.90 15.35 -30.29
C VAL A 26 8.07 14.56 -28.99
N THR A 27 9.18 13.84 -28.84
CA THR A 27 9.49 13.09 -27.61
C THR A 27 9.60 14.02 -26.41
N ALA A 28 10.30 15.15 -26.55
CA ALA A 28 10.43 16.15 -25.50
C ALA A 28 9.05 16.73 -25.07
N ILE A 29 8.17 17.03 -26.03
CA ILE A 29 6.82 17.53 -25.74
C ILE A 29 5.99 16.47 -25.00
N VAL A 30 6.05 15.21 -25.43
CA VAL A 30 5.36 14.10 -24.76
C VAL A 30 5.87 13.92 -23.34
N MET A 31 7.20 13.91 -23.14
CA MET A 31 7.82 13.80 -21.83
C MET A 31 7.45 14.96 -20.91
N LEU A 32 7.45 16.19 -21.39
CA LEU A 32 7.03 17.35 -20.61
C LEU A 32 5.56 17.29 -20.22
N ARG A 33 4.69 16.80 -21.11
CA ARG A 33 3.25 16.61 -20.80
C ARG A 33 3.04 15.51 -19.77
N LEU A 34 3.74 14.39 -19.90
CA LEU A 34 3.70 13.29 -18.92
C LEU A 34 4.23 13.74 -17.57
N TRP A 35 5.36 14.45 -17.53
CA TRP A 35 5.92 14.99 -16.28
C TRP A 35 4.97 15.99 -15.61
N LYS A 36 4.37 16.89 -16.39
CA LYS A 36 3.36 17.83 -15.86
C LYS A 36 2.14 17.11 -15.29
N LYS A 37 1.69 16.03 -15.95
CA LYS A 37 0.58 15.19 -15.47
C LYS A 37 0.95 14.42 -14.22
N ILE A 38 2.17 13.87 -14.12
CA ILE A 38 2.69 13.19 -12.93
C ILE A 38 2.79 14.17 -11.76
N ASN A 39 3.39 15.36 -11.97
CA ASN A 39 3.50 16.39 -10.92
C ASN A 39 2.12 16.90 -10.47
N GLN A 40 1.14 17.03 -11.36
CA GLN A 40 -0.22 17.38 -10.97
C GLN A 40 -0.90 16.29 -10.15
N MET A 41 -0.69 15.01 -10.50
CA MET A 41 -1.18 13.88 -9.69
C MET A 41 -0.49 13.82 -8.33
N GLU A 42 0.81 14.10 -8.25
CA GLU A 42 1.55 14.19 -6.99
C GLU A 42 1.08 15.36 -6.12
N GLN A 43 0.87 16.54 -6.72
CA GLN A 43 0.35 17.72 -6.01
C GLN A 43 -1.10 17.52 -5.55
N ASN A 44 -1.97 16.92 -6.37
CA ASN A 44 -3.34 16.60 -5.98
C ASN A 44 -3.38 15.56 -4.86
N ASN A 45 -2.51 14.55 -4.89
CA ASN A 45 -2.36 13.57 -3.81
C ASN A 45 -1.79 14.21 -2.54
N ALA A 46 -0.88 15.18 -2.65
CA ALA A 46 -0.31 15.89 -1.51
C ALA A 46 -1.29 16.89 -0.89
N GLN A 47 -2.11 17.58 -1.69
CA GLN A 47 -3.13 18.51 -1.21
C GLN A 47 -4.35 17.83 -0.57
N GLN A 48 -4.67 16.59 -0.95
CA GLN A 48 -5.72 15.79 -0.32
C GLN A 48 -5.32 15.22 1.05
N PHE A 49 -4.03 15.38 1.46
CA PHE A 49 -3.51 14.76 2.66
C PHE A 49 -3.20 15.75 3.80
N THR A 50 -4.15 16.62 4.06
CA THR A 50 -4.23 17.25 5.39
C THR A 50 -5.00 16.27 6.29
N LEU A 51 -4.34 15.75 7.35
CA LEU A 51 -5.05 14.96 8.36
C LEU A 51 -6.27 15.76 8.81
N PRO A 52 -7.50 15.25 8.67
CA PRO A 52 -8.66 15.92 9.21
C PRO A 52 -8.40 16.16 10.69
N GLN A 53 -8.58 17.38 11.17
CA GLN A 53 -8.60 17.66 12.61
C GLN A 53 -9.87 17.01 13.16
N MET A 54 -9.72 15.77 13.65
CA MET A 54 -10.83 15.05 14.28
C MET A 54 -10.96 15.47 15.74
N PRO A 55 -12.21 15.46 16.26
CA PRO A 55 -12.46 15.74 17.67
C PRO A 55 -11.72 14.72 18.55
N THR A 56 -11.22 15.18 19.68
CA THR A 56 -10.39 14.50 20.69
C THR A 56 -11.07 13.34 21.44
N GLN A 57 -12.14 12.75 20.92
CA GLN A 57 -12.67 11.49 21.42
C GLN A 57 -11.83 10.33 20.90
N LYS A 58 -11.42 9.42 21.80
CA LYS A 58 -10.77 8.15 21.43
C LYS A 58 -11.65 7.40 20.42
N GLY A 59 -11.38 7.61 19.14
CA GLY A 59 -12.09 6.99 18.04
C GLY A 59 -11.73 5.51 17.90
N THR A 60 -12.57 4.74 17.23
CA THR A 60 -12.30 3.31 16.95
C THR A 60 -11.21 3.16 15.90
N VAL A 61 -10.17 2.44 16.22
CA VAL A 61 -9.07 2.11 15.31
C VAL A 61 -9.23 0.67 14.83
N ILE A 62 -9.31 0.47 13.52
CA ILE A 62 -9.46 -0.85 12.93
C ILE A 62 -8.16 -1.20 12.21
N THR A 63 -7.47 -2.25 12.64
CA THR A 63 -6.29 -2.75 11.95
C THR A 63 -6.64 -3.96 11.10
N ILE A 64 -6.18 -3.99 9.84
CA ILE A 64 -6.45 -5.09 8.91
C ILE A 64 -5.14 -5.74 8.49
N SER A 65 -4.86 -6.93 9.03
CA SER A 65 -3.89 -7.87 8.49
C SER A 65 -4.55 -8.73 7.42
N ARG A 66 -3.81 -9.16 6.40
CA ARG A 66 -4.43 -9.84 5.26
C ARG A 66 -3.44 -10.68 4.46
N GLU A 67 -3.89 -11.79 3.95
CA GLU A 67 -3.18 -12.56 2.94
C GLU A 67 -3.14 -11.85 1.58
N HIS A 68 -2.12 -12.13 0.75
CA HIS A 68 -2.06 -11.60 -0.61
C HIS A 68 -3.14 -12.24 -1.49
N GLY A 69 -3.86 -11.42 -2.25
CA GLY A 69 -4.98 -11.87 -3.07
C GLY A 69 -6.30 -12.04 -2.31
N SER A 70 -6.36 -11.90 -0.96
CA SER A 70 -7.63 -11.97 -0.21
C SER A 70 -8.52 -10.73 -0.39
N GLY A 71 -8.05 -9.66 -1.03
CA GLY A 71 -8.84 -8.43 -1.20
C GLY A 71 -8.90 -7.53 0.04
N GLY A 72 -8.09 -7.81 1.06
CA GLY A 72 -8.12 -7.06 2.33
C GLY A 72 -7.94 -5.55 2.20
N LYS A 73 -7.20 -5.07 1.17
CA LYS A 73 -7.12 -3.63 0.89
C LYS A 73 -8.47 -3.05 0.46
N LEU A 74 -9.19 -3.75 -0.41
CA LEU A 74 -10.51 -3.31 -0.90
C LEU A 74 -11.55 -3.35 0.22
N ILE A 75 -11.51 -4.40 1.06
CA ILE A 75 -12.39 -4.51 2.22
C ILE A 75 -12.14 -3.37 3.20
N GLY A 76 -10.86 -3.05 3.48
CA GLY A 76 -10.49 -1.95 4.36
C GLY A 76 -10.96 -0.59 3.85
N GLN A 77 -10.81 -0.32 2.54
CA GLN A 77 -11.30 0.91 1.93
C GLN A 77 -12.84 1.00 2.02
N LEU A 78 -13.53 -0.06 1.60
CA LEU A 78 -15.00 -0.09 1.64
C LEU A 78 -15.56 0.07 3.06
N LEU A 79 -14.89 -0.56 4.04
CA LEU A 79 -15.25 -0.40 5.45
C LEU A 79 -15.08 1.06 5.92
N ALA A 80 -13.95 1.67 5.58
CA ALA A 80 -13.66 3.05 5.91
C ALA A 80 -14.68 4.01 5.28
N ASP A 81 -15.00 3.81 4.00
CA ASP A 81 -16.00 4.60 3.27
C ASP A 81 -17.39 4.47 3.93
N LYS A 82 -17.79 3.25 4.32
CA LYS A 82 -19.07 3.01 5.02
C LYS A 82 -19.13 3.66 6.40
N LEU A 83 -18.00 3.74 7.10
CA LEU A 83 -17.91 4.33 8.43
C LEU A 83 -17.60 5.84 8.39
N GLY A 84 -17.30 6.41 7.21
CA GLY A 84 -16.93 7.81 7.07
C GLY A 84 -15.62 8.17 7.75
N ILE A 85 -14.66 7.23 7.82
CA ILE A 85 -13.35 7.40 8.48
C ILE A 85 -12.21 7.18 7.49
N PRO A 86 -11.02 7.76 7.74
CA PRO A 86 -9.87 7.59 6.85
C PRO A 86 -9.34 6.15 6.84
N CYS A 87 -8.79 5.74 5.68
CA CYS A 87 -8.13 4.46 5.50
C CYS A 87 -6.66 4.66 5.14
N TYR A 88 -5.77 4.04 5.90
CA TYR A 88 -4.32 4.15 5.75
C TYR A 88 -3.71 2.84 5.27
N TYR A 89 -2.89 2.93 4.21
CA TYR A 89 -2.11 1.82 3.65
C TYR A 89 -0.62 2.05 3.84
N LYS A 90 0.18 1.20 3.19
CA LYS A 90 1.64 1.30 3.20
C LYS A 90 2.13 2.70 2.81
N GLU A 91 1.61 3.24 1.72
CA GLU A 91 2.00 4.54 1.17
C GLU A 91 1.60 5.68 2.11
N MET A 92 0.41 5.57 2.69
CA MET A 92 -0.14 6.58 3.61
C MET A 92 0.62 6.64 4.93
N VAL A 93 1.00 5.49 5.48
CA VAL A 93 1.87 5.44 6.67
C VAL A 93 3.23 6.05 6.37
N ALA A 94 3.78 5.84 5.16
CA ALA A 94 5.04 6.47 4.74
C ALA A 94 4.92 7.99 4.63
N VAL A 95 3.80 8.51 4.11
CA VAL A 95 3.53 9.96 4.03
C VAL A 95 3.40 10.56 5.43
N ALA A 96 2.61 9.93 6.31
CA ALA A 96 2.45 10.39 7.69
C ALA A 96 3.77 10.38 8.46
N ALA A 97 4.63 9.38 8.24
CA ALA A 97 5.97 9.33 8.78
C ALA A 97 6.83 10.51 8.28
N LYS A 98 6.77 10.82 6.97
CA LYS A 98 7.49 11.95 6.38
C LYS A 98 7.06 13.29 6.97
N GLU A 99 5.77 13.53 7.11
CA GLU A 99 5.22 14.76 7.68
C GLU A 99 5.61 14.96 9.16
N SER A 100 5.75 13.86 9.88
CA SER A 100 6.19 13.88 11.28
C SER A 100 7.69 14.08 11.47
N GLY A 101 8.48 14.27 10.39
CA GLY A 101 9.94 14.45 10.42
C GLY A 101 10.74 13.16 10.63
N LEU A 102 10.09 12.00 10.59
CA LEU A 102 10.69 10.69 10.90
C LEU A 102 11.25 9.92 9.69
N ALA A 103 11.35 10.50 8.45
CA ALA A 103 11.18 9.56 7.37
C ALA A 103 12.01 9.63 6.11
N LYS A 104 13.13 10.31 6.02
CA LYS A 104 13.97 10.18 4.80
C LYS A 104 14.51 8.75 4.64
N GLU A 105 14.92 8.12 5.72
CA GLU A 105 15.49 6.77 5.73
C GLU A 105 14.41 5.68 5.60
N PHE A 106 13.24 5.90 6.20
CA PHE A 106 12.11 4.98 6.11
C PHE A 106 11.59 4.82 4.67
N ILE A 107 11.51 5.90 3.90
CA ILE A 107 11.02 5.88 2.50
C ILE A 107 12.01 5.17 1.58
N SER A 108 13.31 5.37 1.77
CA SER A 108 14.34 4.72 0.94
C SER A 108 14.31 3.18 1.10
N ASN A 109 13.96 2.68 2.30
CA ASN A 109 13.96 1.25 2.60
C ASN A 109 12.64 0.54 2.24
N ILE A 110 11.55 1.29 1.96
CA ILE A 110 10.30 0.69 1.45
C ILE A 110 10.50 0.05 0.08
N ASN A 111 11.38 0.60 -0.75
CA ASN A 111 11.71 0.09 -2.08
C ASN A 111 12.70 -1.09 -2.07
N ALA A 112 13.32 -1.41 -0.93
CA ALA A 112 14.25 -2.54 -0.80
C ALA A 112 13.55 -3.91 -0.65
N ASP A 113 12.26 -3.99 -0.81
CA ASP A 113 11.44 -5.22 -0.67
C ASP A 113 11.68 -6.28 -1.77
N GLU A 114 12.61 -6.05 -2.70
CA GLU A 114 12.81 -6.95 -3.85
C GLU A 114 13.78 -8.12 -3.64
N ASN A 115 14.58 -8.16 -2.57
CA ASN A 115 15.57 -9.22 -2.35
C ASN A 115 15.45 -9.90 -0.98
N ALA A 116 14.80 -11.05 -0.95
CA ALA A 116 14.54 -11.84 0.28
C ALA A 116 15.80 -12.34 1.02
N VAL A 117 16.94 -12.47 0.36
CA VAL A 117 18.19 -12.99 0.95
C VAL A 117 18.94 -11.95 1.80
N MET A 118 18.71 -10.66 1.54
CA MET A 118 19.30 -9.57 2.34
C MET A 118 18.50 -9.22 3.59
N LYS A 119 17.34 -9.83 3.78
CA LYS A 119 16.32 -9.40 4.76
C LYS A 119 16.72 -9.66 6.21
N ASP A 120 17.28 -10.82 6.52
CA ASP A 120 17.68 -11.16 7.91
C ASP A 120 18.92 -10.36 8.36
N LEU A 121 19.84 -10.08 7.43
CA LEU A 121 21.00 -9.23 7.67
C LEU A 121 20.60 -7.73 7.77
N TYR A 122 19.59 -7.33 7.02
CA TYR A 122 19.07 -5.95 7.02
C TYR A 122 18.28 -5.61 8.27
N LEU A 123 17.50 -6.54 8.83
CA LEU A 123 16.68 -6.30 10.01
C LEU A 123 17.50 -6.06 11.29
N SER A 124 18.77 -6.44 11.30
CA SER A 124 19.70 -6.18 12.40
C SER A 124 20.44 -4.84 12.29
N THR A 125 20.29 -4.10 11.20
CA THR A 125 20.98 -2.82 11.04
C THR A 125 20.24 -1.68 11.77
N GLU A 126 20.99 -0.74 12.31
CA GLU A 126 20.46 0.44 13.01
C GLU A 126 19.46 1.23 12.13
N ILE A 127 19.72 1.31 10.84
CA ILE A 127 18.84 1.98 9.86
C ILE A 127 17.45 1.34 9.81
N VAL A 128 17.38 0.01 9.81
CA VAL A 128 16.10 -0.71 9.77
C VAL A 128 15.37 -0.61 11.09
N GLN A 129 16.07 -0.66 12.22
CA GLN A 129 15.47 -0.45 13.54
C GLN A 129 14.91 0.96 13.67
N ASN A 130 15.62 1.97 13.17
CA ASN A 130 15.12 3.34 13.10
C ASN A 130 13.88 3.48 12.21
N ALA A 131 13.85 2.79 11.08
CA ALA A 131 12.69 2.76 10.19
C ALA A 131 11.47 2.05 10.81
N ILE A 132 11.66 0.96 11.54
CA ILE A 132 10.60 0.27 12.30
C ILE A 132 10.06 1.20 13.39
N THR A 133 10.94 1.80 14.19
CA THR A 133 10.56 2.76 15.25
C THR A 133 9.78 3.96 14.69
N ALA A 134 10.21 4.51 13.55
CA ALA A 134 9.51 5.59 12.88
C ALA A 134 8.11 5.18 12.39
N GLN A 135 8.00 3.96 11.86
CA GLN A 135 6.71 3.38 11.45
C GLN A 135 5.77 3.22 12.65
N ASP A 136 6.25 2.69 13.76
CA ASP A 136 5.45 2.48 14.97
C ASP A 136 4.94 3.82 15.53
N LYS A 137 5.81 4.84 15.58
CA LYS A 137 5.42 6.20 15.98
C LYS A 137 4.36 6.79 15.05
N ALA A 138 4.49 6.60 13.73
CA ALA A 138 3.50 7.07 12.76
C ALA A 138 2.15 6.35 12.93
N ILE A 139 2.15 5.03 13.14
CA ILE A 139 0.93 4.24 13.38
C ILE A 139 0.23 4.72 14.65
N ARG A 140 0.96 4.90 15.76
CA ARG A 140 0.40 5.43 17.02
C ARG A 140 -0.15 6.83 16.85
N LYS A 141 0.57 7.72 16.18
CA LYS A 141 0.10 9.09 15.89
C LYS A 141 -1.20 9.09 15.08
N ILE A 142 -1.32 8.20 14.07
CA ILE A 142 -2.55 8.03 13.29
C ILE A 142 -3.69 7.53 14.20
N ALA A 143 -3.43 6.53 15.03
CA ALA A 143 -4.42 5.99 15.96
C ALA A 143 -4.89 7.03 17.01
N ASP A 144 -3.98 7.87 17.47
CA ASP A 144 -4.26 8.93 18.45
C ASP A 144 -5.03 10.11 17.83
N SER A 145 -4.98 10.27 16.50
CA SER A 145 -5.69 11.36 15.80
C SER A 145 -7.18 11.11 15.60
N GLY A 146 -7.70 9.90 15.87
CA GLY A 146 -9.12 9.60 15.81
C GLY A 146 -9.44 8.25 15.17
N SER A 147 -10.71 8.04 14.80
CA SER A 147 -11.16 6.82 14.14
C SER A 147 -10.49 6.62 12.79
N CYS A 148 -10.00 5.42 12.52
CA CYS A 148 -9.36 5.10 11.24
C CYS A 148 -9.32 3.60 10.96
N VAL A 149 -9.08 3.26 9.69
CA VAL A 149 -8.71 1.91 9.25
C VAL A 149 -7.23 1.93 8.85
N ILE A 150 -6.43 1.01 9.40
CA ILE A 150 -5.01 0.85 9.07
C ILE A 150 -4.80 -0.52 8.46
N VAL A 151 -4.30 -0.58 7.20
CA VAL A 151 -4.14 -1.84 6.48
C VAL A 151 -2.66 -2.25 6.43
N GLY A 152 -2.32 -3.29 7.17
CA GLY A 152 -0.99 -3.91 7.20
C GLY A 152 -0.03 -3.26 8.19
N ARG A 153 1.28 -3.37 7.90
CA ARG A 153 2.39 -2.85 8.72
C ARG A 153 2.44 -3.38 10.15
N SER A 154 1.86 -4.55 10.37
CA SER A 154 1.74 -5.14 11.71
C SER A 154 1.10 -4.20 12.72
N ALA A 155 0.18 -3.32 12.25
CA ALA A 155 -0.48 -2.34 13.09
C ALA A 155 -1.25 -2.99 14.26
N ASN A 156 -1.73 -4.23 14.09
CA ASN A 156 -2.32 -5.00 15.18
C ASN A 156 -1.34 -5.23 16.34
N TYR A 157 -0.06 -5.47 16.06
CA TYR A 157 0.97 -5.60 17.10
C TYR A 157 1.32 -4.25 17.72
N VAL A 158 1.54 -3.22 16.89
CA VAL A 158 1.89 -1.87 17.36
C VAL A 158 0.81 -1.30 18.28
N LEU A 159 -0.46 -1.63 18.02
CA LEU A 159 -1.62 -1.11 18.75
C LEU A 159 -2.29 -2.16 19.64
N GLN A 160 -1.60 -3.25 19.99
CA GLN A 160 -2.16 -4.35 20.78
C GLN A 160 -2.68 -3.91 22.16
N GLU A 161 -2.11 -2.84 22.73
CA GLU A 161 -2.50 -2.28 24.02
C GLU A 161 -3.55 -1.14 23.92
N TYR A 162 -3.99 -0.83 22.69
CA TYR A 162 -5.00 0.21 22.49
C TYR A 162 -6.40 -0.36 22.72
N PRO A 163 -7.12 0.05 23.79
CA PRO A 163 -8.41 -0.55 24.15
C PRO A 163 -9.51 -0.27 23.12
N ASN A 164 -9.32 0.77 22.30
CA ASN A 164 -10.22 1.17 21.22
C ASN A 164 -9.79 0.59 19.86
N ALA A 165 -8.76 -0.26 19.82
CA ALA A 165 -8.34 -0.93 18.59
C ALA A 165 -9.07 -2.26 18.41
N ILE A 166 -9.42 -2.55 17.16
CA ILE A 166 -10.02 -3.80 16.72
C ILE A 166 -9.13 -4.41 15.64
N HIS A 167 -8.67 -5.62 15.88
CA HIS A 167 -7.70 -6.29 15.02
C HIS A 167 -8.39 -7.35 14.17
N VAL A 168 -8.35 -7.16 12.85
CA VAL A 168 -8.98 -8.05 11.88
C VAL A 168 -7.92 -8.74 11.03
N PHE A 169 -8.09 -10.04 10.79
CA PHE A 169 -7.31 -10.80 9.82
C PHE A 169 -8.20 -11.27 8.68
N ILE A 170 -7.82 -10.95 7.44
CA ILE A 170 -8.57 -11.34 6.23
C ILE A 170 -7.78 -12.39 5.47
N TYR A 171 -8.38 -13.56 5.30
CA TYR A 171 -7.82 -14.68 4.56
C TYR A 171 -8.76 -15.13 3.44
N ALA A 172 -8.30 -16.04 2.59
CA ALA A 172 -9.14 -16.75 1.63
C ALA A 172 -8.46 -18.06 1.17
N PRO A 173 -9.23 -19.03 0.64
CA PRO A 173 -8.67 -20.21 0.02
C PRO A 173 -7.65 -19.87 -1.07
N LYS A 174 -6.59 -20.68 -1.18
CA LYS A 174 -5.47 -20.42 -2.09
C LYS A 174 -5.93 -20.23 -3.54
N ASP A 175 -6.81 -21.08 -4.03
CA ASP A 175 -7.28 -21.04 -5.42
C ASP A 175 -8.08 -19.75 -5.70
N PHE A 176 -8.88 -19.32 -4.74
CA PHE A 176 -9.60 -18.06 -4.82
C PHE A 176 -8.61 -16.87 -4.92
N ARG A 177 -7.54 -16.88 -4.13
CA ARG A 177 -6.52 -15.83 -4.14
C ARG A 177 -5.73 -15.81 -5.44
N ILE A 178 -5.36 -16.98 -5.98
CA ILE A 178 -4.70 -17.11 -7.29
C ILE A 178 -5.58 -16.50 -8.38
N LYS A 179 -6.85 -16.91 -8.46
CA LYS A 179 -7.80 -16.37 -9.42
C LYS A 179 -7.88 -14.85 -9.36
N ARG A 180 -8.01 -14.29 -8.16
CA ARG A 180 -8.08 -12.85 -7.95
C ARG A 180 -6.80 -12.12 -8.38
N VAL A 181 -5.63 -12.67 -8.08
CA VAL A 181 -4.33 -12.08 -8.50
C VAL A 181 -4.22 -12.09 -10.02
N MET A 182 -4.61 -13.18 -10.68
CA MET A 182 -4.66 -13.27 -12.15
C MET A 182 -5.59 -12.22 -12.75
N GLU A 183 -6.80 -12.07 -12.21
CA GLU A 183 -7.79 -11.09 -12.69
C GLU A 183 -7.32 -9.65 -12.47
N THR A 184 -6.62 -9.39 -11.36
CA THR A 184 -6.22 -8.02 -10.97
C THR A 184 -4.95 -7.56 -11.71
N TYR A 185 -3.98 -8.46 -11.91
CA TYR A 185 -2.65 -8.11 -12.40
C TYR A 185 -2.31 -8.70 -13.78
N GLY A 186 -3.17 -9.59 -14.32
CA GLY A 186 -2.91 -10.28 -15.59
C GLY A 186 -1.80 -11.33 -15.51
N ASP A 187 -1.47 -11.81 -14.30
CA ASP A 187 -0.42 -12.81 -14.09
C ASP A 187 -0.87 -14.20 -14.56
N SER A 188 0.09 -15.06 -14.98
CA SER A 188 -0.19 -16.49 -15.16
C SER A 188 -0.47 -17.17 -13.81
N PRO A 189 -1.13 -18.33 -13.76
CA PRO A 189 -1.39 -19.05 -12.52
C PRO A 189 -0.14 -19.31 -11.68
N GLU A 190 0.95 -19.74 -12.32
CA GLU A 190 2.23 -20.04 -11.66
C GLU A 190 2.87 -18.76 -11.07
N LYS A 191 2.79 -17.66 -11.82
CA LYS A 191 3.29 -16.36 -11.37
C LYS A 191 2.45 -15.82 -10.23
N ALA A 192 1.12 -15.93 -10.31
CA ALA A 192 0.19 -15.54 -9.26
C ALA A 192 0.47 -16.32 -7.96
N GLU A 193 0.64 -17.64 -8.04
CA GLU A 193 0.98 -18.49 -6.90
C GLU A 193 2.33 -18.10 -6.28
N SER A 194 3.35 -17.89 -7.12
CA SER A 194 4.67 -17.44 -6.68
C SER A 194 4.62 -16.09 -5.96
N ASN A 195 3.87 -15.13 -6.51
CA ASN A 195 3.67 -13.80 -5.93
C ASN A 195 2.94 -13.89 -4.58
N ILE A 196 1.90 -14.72 -4.46
CA ILE A 196 1.18 -14.96 -3.20
C ILE A 196 2.14 -15.50 -2.14
N ARG A 197 2.86 -16.59 -2.47
CA ARG A 197 3.80 -17.21 -1.53
C ARG A 197 4.88 -16.22 -1.06
N ARG A 198 5.50 -15.49 -1.99
CA ARG A 198 6.52 -14.48 -1.66
C ARG A 198 5.99 -13.37 -0.77
N ALA A 199 4.81 -12.82 -1.09
CA ALA A 199 4.22 -11.73 -0.34
C ALA A 199 3.78 -12.15 1.06
N ASP A 200 3.20 -13.33 1.21
CA ASP A 200 2.75 -13.84 2.50
C ASP A 200 3.93 -14.26 3.38
N SER A 201 4.96 -14.92 2.81
CA SER A 201 6.21 -15.21 3.54
C SER A 201 6.89 -13.93 4.01
N ALA A 202 6.94 -12.88 3.18
CA ALA A 202 7.52 -11.60 3.58
C ALA A 202 6.77 -10.96 4.76
N ARG A 203 5.43 -11.03 4.77
CA ARG A 203 4.60 -10.53 5.89
C ARG A 203 4.79 -11.36 7.15
N ALA A 204 4.78 -12.68 7.02
CA ALA A 204 4.97 -13.60 8.14
C ALA A 204 6.33 -13.40 8.81
N ASN A 205 7.42 -13.31 8.02
CA ASN A 205 8.76 -13.07 8.53
C ASN A 205 8.89 -11.70 9.22
N TYR A 206 8.36 -10.65 8.58
CA TYR A 206 8.37 -9.31 9.18
C TYR A 206 7.61 -9.30 10.51
N TYR A 207 6.40 -9.87 10.55
CA TYR A 207 5.59 -9.96 11.76
C TYR A 207 6.29 -10.75 12.87
N LYS A 208 6.88 -11.92 12.54
CA LYS A 208 7.64 -12.73 13.46
C LYS A 208 8.82 -11.97 14.07
N ASN A 209 9.55 -11.23 13.24
CA ASN A 209 10.74 -10.50 13.69
C ASN A 209 10.42 -9.36 14.65
N ILE A 210 9.31 -8.63 14.44
CA ILE A 210 8.97 -7.49 15.30
C ILE A 210 8.16 -7.88 16.54
N SER A 211 7.34 -8.94 16.46
CA SER A 211 6.40 -9.31 17.52
C SER A 211 6.80 -10.59 18.27
N GLY A 212 7.66 -11.43 17.69
CA GLY A 212 7.90 -12.79 18.18
C GLY A 212 6.74 -13.77 17.90
N ASN A 213 5.58 -13.29 17.45
CA ASN A 213 4.35 -14.06 17.26
C ASN A 213 4.23 -14.64 15.84
N THR A 214 3.30 -15.59 15.65
CA THR A 214 2.98 -16.16 14.36
C THR A 214 1.93 -15.29 13.65
N TRP A 215 2.22 -14.88 12.42
CA TRP A 215 1.29 -14.10 11.59
C TRP A 215 0.07 -14.94 11.20
N GLY A 216 -1.13 -14.37 11.34
CA GLY A 216 -2.39 -15.07 11.09
C GLY A 216 -2.85 -15.99 12.23
N GLU A 217 -2.08 -16.10 13.33
CA GLU A 217 -2.51 -16.84 14.52
C GLU A 217 -3.71 -16.16 15.16
N ARG A 218 -4.78 -16.95 15.38
CA ARG A 218 -6.10 -16.44 15.81
C ARG A 218 -6.07 -15.55 17.05
N HIS A 219 -5.21 -15.85 18.00
CA HIS A 219 -5.13 -15.12 19.27
C HIS A 219 -4.56 -13.70 19.15
N ASN A 220 -4.00 -13.36 17.98
CA ASN A 220 -3.48 -12.02 17.69
C ASN A 220 -4.54 -11.10 17.08
N TYR A 221 -5.77 -11.57 16.92
CA TYR A 221 -6.84 -10.84 16.22
C TYR A 221 -8.19 -11.02 16.93
N ASP A 222 -9.01 -9.98 16.87
CA ASP A 222 -10.39 -10.01 17.40
C ASP A 222 -11.36 -10.70 16.44
N LEU A 223 -11.07 -10.63 15.12
CA LEU A 223 -11.90 -11.22 14.07
C LEU A 223 -11.03 -11.77 12.95
N LEU A 224 -11.31 -13.02 12.56
CA LEU A 224 -10.77 -13.63 11.33
C LEU A 224 -11.92 -13.83 10.35
N ILE A 225 -11.75 -13.39 9.09
CA ILE A 225 -12.83 -13.45 8.11
C ILE A 225 -12.34 -14.02 6.77
N ASP A 226 -13.08 -14.99 6.24
CA ASP A 226 -12.87 -15.54 4.91
C ASP A 226 -13.49 -14.62 3.85
N SER A 227 -12.67 -14.05 3.00
CA SER A 227 -13.11 -13.11 1.96
C SER A 227 -13.65 -13.77 0.69
N SER A 228 -13.66 -15.09 0.60
CA SER A 228 -14.29 -15.81 -0.52
C SER A 228 -15.79 -15.60 -0.60
N VAL A 229 -16.42 -15.20 0.51
CA VAL A 229 -17.86 -14.84 0.56
C VAL A 229 -18.18 -13.50 -0.11
N GLY A 230 -17.17 -12.70 -0.45
CA GLY A 230 -17.31 -11.42 -1.15
C GLY A 230 -16.87 -10.21 -0.32
N ILE A 231 -16.35 -9.19 -1.02
CA ILE A 231 -15.77 -7.96 -0.41
C ILE A 231 -16.81 -7.20 0.44
N GLU A 232 -18.00 -6.97 -0.14
CA GLU A 232 -19.06 -6.20 0.53
C GLU A 232 -19.59 -6.91 1.77
N LYS A 233 -19.79 -8.22 1.70
CA LYS A 233 -20.25 -9.03 2.83
C LYS A 233 -19.23 -8.99 3.97
N CYS A 234 -17.94 -9.08 3.64
CA CYS A 234 -16.88 -8.98 4.65
C CYS A 234 -16.85 -7.60 5.30
N ALA A 235 -16.91 -6.51 4.52
CA ALA A 235 -16.93 -5.16 5.08
C ALA A 235 -18.17 -4.94 6.00
N SER A 236 -19.34 -5.45 5.61
CA SER A 236 -20.54 -5.37 6.43
C SER A 236 -20.42 -6.18 7.72
N ALA A 237 -19.93 -7.43 7.65
CA ALA A 237 -19.72 -8.26 8.84
C ALA A 237 -18.71 -7.65 9.82
N ILE A 238 -17.63 -7.04 9.32
CA ILE A 238 -16.68 -6.31 10.16
C ILE A 238 -17.37 -5.11 10.83
N GLY A 239 -18.17 -4.34 10.08
CA GLY A 239 -18.93 -3.21 10.61
C GLY A 239 -19.92 -3.62 11.71
N GLU A 240 -20.63 -4.71 11.52
CA GLU A 240 -21.54 -5.27 12.55
C GLU A 240 -20.79 -5.72 13.81
N PHE A 241 -19.64 -6.37 13.65
CA PHE A 241 -18.79 -6.78 14.77
C PHE A 241 -18.33 -5.55 15.59
N ILE A 242 -17.89 -4.49 14.91
CA ILE A 242 -17.48 -3.23 15.54
C ILE A 242 -18.65 -2.63 16.34
N GLY A 243 -19.83 -2.52 15.73
CA GLY A 243 -21.02 -1.96 16.39
C GLY A 243 -21.43 -2.73 17.64
N LYS A 244 -21.33 -4.07 17.63
CA LYS A 244 -21.63 -4.89 18.82
C LYS A 244 -20.61 -4.71 19.94
N ARG A 245 -19.31 -4.54 19.59
CA ARG A 245 -18.25 -4.37 20.59
C ARG A 245 -18.27 -2.98 21.25
N GLN A 246 -18.76 -1.96 20.56
CA GLN A 246 -18.91 -0.61 21.12
C GLN A 246 -20.09 -0.47 22.10
N ASN A 247 -21.04 -1.39 22.04
CA ASN A 247 -22.22 -1.41 22.88
C ASN A 247 -22.08 -2.31 24.13
N GLN A 248 -20.91 -2.90 24.35
CA GLN A 248 -20.52 -3.67 25.54
C GLN A 248 -19.70 -2.83 26.51
#